data_37406362dd55333f0c7e75d97b5204e1
#
_entry.id   37406362dd55333f0c7e75d97b5204e1
#
_cell.length_a   1.000
_cell.length_b   1.000
_cell.length_c   1.000
_cell.angle_alpha   90.00
_cell.angle_beta   90.00
_cell.angle_gamma   90.00
#
_symmetry.space_group_name_H-M   'P 1'
#
loop_
_entity.id
_entity.type
_entity.pdbx_description
1 polymer ?
#
loop_
_entity_poly.entity_id
_entity_poly.type
_entity_poly.pdbx_seq_one_letter_code
_entity_poly.pdbx_strand_id
1 'polypeptide(L)'
;MTKMADEAFAPTGLSTSYAFLLMTVNESPGIQPKAISCQMQLTPSTVTRLIEKMEYRGLLERKSKGRATEVFPTENGLALRPILKTAWQSLYRQYTEILGKEVADRLTDDIHQAYTMIEQ
;
A
#
# COMPACT_ATOMS: atom_id res chain seq x y z
N MET A 1 -9.53 12.28 7.68
CA MET A 1 -8.72 11.06 7.66
C MET A 1 -7.73 11.03 6.51
N THR A 2 -8.20 11.26 5.28
CA THR A 2 -7.35 11.29 4.09
C THR A 2 -6.23 12.31 4.17
N LYS A 3 -6.52 13.51 4.68
CA LYS A 3 -5.52 14.58 4.79
C LYS A 3 -4.36 14.20 5.72
N MET A 4 -4.67 13.59 6.86
CA MET A 4 -3.64 13.17 7.82
C MET A 4 -2.75 12.07 7.21
N ALA A 5 -3.36 11.11 6.53
CA ALA A 5 -2.62 10.05 5.87
C ALA A 5 -1.75 10.58 4.74
N ASP A 6 -2.27 11.52 3.95
CA ASP A 6 -1.52 12.14 2.86
C ASP A 6 -0.32 12.93 3.41
N GLU A 7 -0.48 13.63 4.54
CA GLU A 7 0.62 14.33 5.19
C GLU A 7 1.68 13.36 5.70
N ALA A 8 1.26 12.23 6.29
CA ALA A 8 2.20 11.23 6.80
C ALA A 8 3.02 10.60 5.67
N PHE A 9 2.40 10.37 4.50
CA PHE A 9 3.09 9.76 3.36
C PHE A 9 3.72 10.77 2.42
N ALA A 10 3.60 12.08 2.70
CA ALA A 10 4.20 13.12 1.86
C ALA A 10 5.69 12.92 1.59
N PRO A 11 6.52 12.51 2.58
CA PRO A 11 7.95 12.29 2.31
C PRO A 11 8.23 11.22 1.27
N THR A 12 7.30 10.31 1.01
CA THR A 12 7.46 9.29 -0.02
C THR A 12 7.22 9.83 -1.43
N GLY A 13 6.60 11.00 -1.55
CA GLY A 13 6.16 11.55 -2.82
C GLY A 13 4.90 10.89 -3.37
N LEU A 14 4.21 10.08 -2.56
CA LEU A 14 3.04 9.32 -2.96
C LEU A 14 1.83 9.72 -2.14
N SER A 15 0.65 9.70 -2.77
CA SER A 15 -0.60 9.82 -2.03
C SER A 15 -0.86 8.52 -1.26
N THR A 16 -1.81 8.56 -0.33
CA THR A 16 -2.12 7.40 0.51
C THR A 16 -2.44 6.15 -0.30
N SER A 17 -3.24 6.28 -1.35
CA SER A 17 -3.62 5.13 -2.19
C SER A 17 -2.42 4.50 -2.88
N TYR A 18 -1.52 5.32 -3.43
CA TYR A 18 -0.32 4.81 -4.08
C TYR A 18 0.63 4.19 -3.06
N ALA A 19 0.76 4.82 -1.89
CA ALA A 19 1.62 4.29 -0.84
C ALA A 19 1.13 2.91 -0.38
N PHE A 20 -0.17 2.74 -0.14
CA PHE A 20 -0.73 1.46 0.26
C PHE A 20 -0.57 0.41 -0.84
N LEU A 21 -0.76 0.79 -2.10
CA LEU A 21 -0.54 -0.14 -3.21
C LEU A 21 0.91 -0.63 -3.23
N LEU A 22 1.86 0.28 -3.12
CA LEU A 22 3.27 -0.09 -3.12
C LEU A 22 3.63 -0.97 -1.93
N MET A 23 3.12 -0.64 -0.74
CA MET A 23 3.32 -1.46 0.46
C MET A 23 2.75 -2.87 0.27
N THR A 24 1.56 -2.98 -0.31
CA THR A 24 0.93 -4.27 -0.57
C THR A 24 1.77 -5.12 -1.51
N VAL A 25 2.26 -4.53 -2.59
CA VAL A 25 3.08 -5.25 -3.57
C VAL A 25 4.46 -5.60 -2.99
N ASN A 26 5.05 -4.70 -2.20
CA ASN A 26 6.34 -4.96 -1.56
C ASN A 26 6.27 -6.15 -0.60
N GLU A 27 5.14 -6.31 0.10
CA GLU A 27 4.95 -7.43 1.01
C GLU A 27 4.62 -8.74 0.30
N SER A 28 4.00 -8.68 -0.87
CA SER A 28 3.61 -9.86 -1.65
C SER A 28 3.98 -9.67 -3.12
N PRO A 29 5.26 -9.73 -3.48
CA PRO A 29 5.63 -9.65 -4.90
C PRO A 29 4.97 -10.76 -5.69
N GLY A 30 4.42 -10.43 -6.84
CA GLY A 30 3.67 -11.36 -7.67
C GLY A 30 2.17 -11.39 -7.39
N ILE A 31 1.69 -10.51 -6.52
CA ILE A 31 0.26 -10.42 -6.20
C ILE A 31 -0.53 -10.05 -7.47
N GLN A 32 -1.71 -10.66 -7.62
CA GLN A 32 -2.58 -10.39 -8.76
C GLN A 32 -3.45 -9.17 -8.50
N PRO A 33 -3.79 -8.40 -9.55
CA PRO A 33 -4.64 -7.22 -9.39
C PRO A 33 -5.96 -7.49 -8.69
N LYS A 34 -6.55 -8.67 -8.89
CA LYS A 34 -7.78 -9.06 -8.23
C LYS A 34 -7.61 -9.12 -6.71
N ALA A 35 -6.50 -9.67 -6.24
CA ALA A 35 -6.21 -9.74 -4.82
C ALA A 35 -5.97 -8.34 -4.24
N ILE A 36 -5.28 -7.47 -4.98
CA ILE A 36 -5.09 -6.08 -4.59
C ILE A 36 -6.44 -5.38 -4.45
N SER A 37 -7.32 -5.57 -5.42
CA SER A 37 -8.68 -5.00 -5.41
C SER A 37 -9.43 -5.40 -4.16
N CYS A 38 -9.39 -6.68 -3.79
CA CYS A 38 -10.06 -7.18 -2.60
C CYS A 38 -9.48 -6.56 -1.33
N GLN A 39 -8.15 -6.47 -1.23
CA GLN A 39 -7.50 -5.98 -0.02
C GLN A 39 -7.65 -4.49 0.18
N MET A 40 -7.57 -3.73 -0.90
CA MET A 40 -7.70 -2.27 -0.84
C MET A 40 -9.17 -1.83 -0.88
N GLN A 41 -10.10 -2.76 -1.10
CA GLN A 41 -11.53 -2.46 -1.23
C GLN A 41 -11.80 -1.42 -2.32
N LEU A 42 -11.11 -1.57 -3.44
CA LEU A 42 -11.27 -0.71 -4.61
C LEU A 42 -11.79 -1.54 -5.79
N THR A 43 -12.38 -0.86 -6.77
CA THR A 43 -12.82 -1.54 -7.98
C THR A 43 -11.62 -1.98 -8.81
N PRO A 44 -11.75 -3.07 -9.60
CA PRO A 44 -10.65 -3.52 -10.46
C PRO A 44 -10.13 -2.44 -11.41
N SER A 45 -11.03 -1.61 -11.96
CA SER A 45 -10.61 -0.54 -12.86
C SER A 45 -9.78 0.52 -12.15
N THR A 46 -10.10 0.85 -10.89
CA THR A 46 -9.32 1.78 -10.08
C THR A 46 -7.94 1.21 -9.81
N VAL A 47 -7.86 -0.06 -9.42
CA VAL A 47 -6.59 -0.73 -9.16
C VAL A 47 -5.72 -0.73 -10.41
N THR A 48 -6.29 -1.04 -11.58
CA THR A 48 -5.55 -1.04 -12.83
C THR A 48 -4.94 0.32 -13.12
N ARG A 49 -5.73 1.39 -12.91
CA ARG A 49 -5.21 2.75 -13.13
C ARG A 49 -4.09 3.11 -12.16
N LEU A 50 -4.21 2.71 -10.90
CA LEU A 50 -3.16 2.95 -9.91
C LEU A 50 -1.88 2.22 -10.28
N ILE A 51 -1.99 0.96 -10.70
CA ILE A 51 -0.85 0.17 -11.13
C ILE A 51 -0.17 0.81 -12.34
N GLU A 52 -0.95 1.23 -13.34
CA GLU A 52 -0.41 1.86 -14.54
C GLU A 52 0.38 3.13 -14.21
N LYS A 53 -0.15 3.96 -13.32
CA LYS A 53 0.55 5.17 -12.89
C LYS A 53 1.83 4.85 -12.13
N MET A 54 1.82 3.81 -11.32
CA MET A 54 3.02 3.38 -10.60
C MET A 54 4.05 2.77 -11.52
N GLU A 55 3.62 2.09 -12.58
CA GLU A 55 4.52 1.62 -13.63
C GLU A 55 5.18 2.80 -14.36
N TYR A 56 4.39 3.81 -14.67
CA TYR A 56 4.91 5.01 -15.32
C TYR A 56 5.97 5.70 -14.46
N ARG A 57 5.80 5.67 -13.15
CA ARG A 57 6.76 6.23 -12.20
C ARG A 57 7.97 5.32 -11.96
N GLY A 58 7.95 4.11 -12.52
CA GLY A 58 9.05 3.17 -12.34
C GLY A 58 9.09 2.49 -10.99
N LEU A 59 7.97 2.41 -10.29
CA LEU A 59 7.88 1.81 -8.95
C LEU A 59 7.33 0.39 -8.96
N LEU A 60 6.50 0.07 -9.93
CA LEU A 60 5.92 -1.26 -10.10
C LEU A 60 6.10 -1.74 -11.53
N GLU A 61 6.00 -3.05 -11.72
CA GLU A 61 5.96 -3.66 -13.05
C GLU A 61 4.96 -4.81 -13.06
N ARG A 62 4.31 -5.02 -14.20
CA ARG A 62 3.41 -6.15 -14.41
C ARG A 62 4.08 -7.18 -15.29
N LYS A 63 3.90 -8.45 -14.94
CA LYS A 63 4.38 -9.57 -15.75
C LYS A 63 3.22 -10.51 -16.02
N SER A 64 3.08 -10.93 -17.27
CA SER A 64 2.08 -11.92 -17.64
C SER A 64 2.62 -13.31 -17.42
N LYS A 65 1.80 -14.18 -16.79
CA LYS A 65 2.14 -15.58 -16.61
C LYS A 65 0.92 -16.39 -17.04
N GLY A 66 0.94 -16.88 -18.28
CA GLY A 66 -0.24 -17.48 -18.88
C GLY A 66 -1.35 -16.47 -19.04
N ARG A 67 -2.51 -16.74 -18.43
CA ARG A 67 -3.65 -15.81 -18.44
C ARG A 67 -3.66 -14.87 -17.25
N ALA A 68 -2.75 -15.08 -16.31
CA ALA A 68 -2.69 -14.27 -15.10
C ALA A 68 -1.70 -13.12 -15.27
N THR A 69 -1.97 -12.01 -14.60
CA THR A 69 -1.05 -10.89 -14.49
C THR A 69 -0.55 -10.84 -13.06
N GLU A 70 0.75 -10.70 -12.90
CA GLU A 70 1.39 -10.57 -11.58
C GLU A 70 2.04 -9.21 -11.48
N VAL A 71 1.98 -8.59 -10.30
CA VAL A 71 2.52 -7.26 -10.05
C VAL A 71 3.74 -7.38 -9.13
N PHE A 72 4.85 -6.78 -9.54
CA PHE A 72 6.11 -6.83 -8.80
C PHE A 72 6.61 -5.42 -8.52
N PRO A 73 7.30 -5.19 -7.39
CA PRO A 73 7.99 -3.93 -7.17
C PRO A 73 9.27 -3.90 -8.00
N THR A 74 9.63 -2.71 -8.47
CA THR A 74 10.94 -2.48 -9.07
C THR A 74 11.97 -2.22 -7.96
N GLU A 75 13.25 -2.08 -8.33
CA GLU A 75 14.27 -1.68 -7.35
C GLU A 75 13.91 -0.35 -6.69
N ASN A 76 13.39 0.60 -7.47
CA ASN A 76 12.96 1.89 -6.94
C ASN A 76 11.81 1.74 -5.97
N GLY A 77 10.85 0.85 -6.27
CA GLY A 77 9.75 0.56 -5.36
C GLY A 77 10.22 -0.05 -4.06
N LEU A 78 11.15 -0.99 -4.13
CA LEU A 78 11.72 -1.62 -2.94
C LEU A 78 12.54 -0.62 -2.11
N ALA A 79 13.20 0.33 -2.76
CA ALA A 79 13.99 1.34 -2.08
C ALA A 79 13.15 2.27 -1.19
N LEU A 80 11.84 2.35 -1.45
CA LEU A 80 10.94 3.16 -0.64
C LEU A 80 10.45 2.46 0.62
N ARG A 81 10.75 1.17 0.82
CA ARG A 81 10.27 0.42 1.99
C ARG A 81 10.57 1.11 3.32
N PRO A 82 11.81 1.57 3.60
CA PRO A 82 12.07 2.23 4.88
C PRO A 82 11.28 3.51 5.08
N ILE A 83 11.12 4.29 4.01
CA ILE A 83 10.36 5.54 4.06
C ILE A 83 8.88 5.25 4.29
N LEU A 84 8.33 4.25 3.63
CA LEU A 84 6.95 3.83 3.80
C LEU A 84 6.69 3.37 5.23
N LYS A 85 7.60 2.59 5.79
CA LYS A 85 7.49 2.11 7.17
C LYS A 85 7.48 3.28 8.16
N THR A 86 8.38 4.25 7.97
CA THR A 86 8.44 5.43 8.83
C THR A 86 7.15 6.25 8.72
N ALA A 87 6.64 6.43 7.51
CA ALA A 87 5.39 7.16 7.28
C ALA A 87 4.21 6.46 7.95
N TRP A 88 4.15 5.14 7.87
CA TRP A 88 3.12 4.34 8.52
C TRP A 88 3.16 4.51 10.05
N GLN A 89 4.36 4.43 10.63
CA GLN A 89 4.53 4.61 12.07
C GLN A 89 4.12 6.02 12.53
N SER A 90 4.43 7.04 11.73
CA SER A 90 4.01 8.41 11.99
C SER A 90 2.49 8.55 11.98
N LEU A 91 1.84 7.95 11.01
CA LEU A 91 0.38 7.96 10.91
C LEU A 91 -0.27 7.28 12.11
N TYR A 92 0.24 6.13 12.51
CA TYR A 92 -0.25 5.42 13.70
C TYR A 92 -0.14 6.29 14.95
N ARG A 93 0.99 6.97 15.10
CA ARG A 93 1.22 7.84 16.25
C ARG A 93 0.21 8.97 16.31
N GLN A 94 -0.05 9.61 15.14
CA GLN A 94 -1.02 10.70 15.05
C GLN A 94 -2.43 10.23 15.39
N TYR A 95 -2.84 9.06 14.91
CA TYR A 95 -4.15 8.50 15.25
C TYR A 95 -4.24 8.20 16.74
N THR A 96 -3.18 7.68 17.34
CA THR A 96 -3.16 7.38 18.76
C THR A 96 -3.37 8.64 19.60
N GLU A 97 -2.79 9.75 19.20
CA GLU A 97 -2.94 11.02 19.91
C GLU A 97 -4.35 11.60 19.80
N ILE A 98 -4.97 11.47 18.63
CA ILE A 98 -6.27 12.11 18.35
C ILE A 98 -7.43 11.24 18.79
N LEU A 99 -7.42 9.96 18.49
CA LEU A 99 -8.56 9.06 18.67
C LEU A 99 -8.48 8.23 19.96
N GLY A 100 -7.34 8.28 20.65
CA GLY A 100 -7.09 7.42 21.78
C GLY A 100 -6.54 6.07 21.35
N LYS A 101 -5.81 5.46 22.28
CA LYS A 101 -5.05 4.24 21.99
C LYS A 101 -5.94 3.08 21.53
N GLU A 102 -7.10 2.91 22.17
CA GLU A 102 -7.96 1.77 21.86
C GLU A 102 -8.47 1.81 20.42
N VAL A 103 -8.93 2.98 19.97
CA VAL A 103 -9.43 3.14 18.61
C VAL A 103 -8.29 3.02 17.59
N ALA A 104 -7.13 3.59 17.89
CA ALA A 104 -5.96 3.50 17.02
C ALA A 104 -5.47 2.06 16.90
N ASP A 105 -5.45 1.31 18.00
CA ASP A 105 -5.04 -0.10 17.99
C ASP A 105 -6.00 -0.93 17.15
N ARG A 106 -7.30 -0.67 17.25
CA ARG A 106 -8.29 -1.38 16.45
C ARG A 106 -8.11 -1.12 14.97
N LEU A 107 -7.89 0.14 14.59
CA LEU A 107 -7.62 0.51 13.19
C LEU A 107 -6.34 -0.15 12.68
N THR A 108 -5.30 -0.15 13.50
CA THR A 108 -4.02 -0.77 13.16
C THR A 108 -4.16 -2.28 12.99
N ASP A 109 -4.93 -2.93 13.86
CA ASP A 109 -5.17 -4.36 13.78
C ASP A 109 -5.86 -4.74 12.47
N ASP A 110 -6.85 -3.96 12.04
CA ASP A 110 -7.55 -4.21 10.79
C ASP A 110 -6.59 -4.15 9.60
N ILE A 111 -5.72 -3.16 9.58
CA ILE A 111 -4.73 -3.00 8.52
C ILE A 111 -3.65 -4.07 8.63
N HIS A 112 -3.22 -4.41 9.84
CA HIS A 112 -2.24 -5.46 10.09
C HIS A 112 -2.75 -6.83 9.67
N GLN A 113 -4.03 -7.12 9.85
CA GLN A 113 -4.60 -8.37 9.38
C GLN A 113 -4.47 -8.49 7.87
N ALA A 114 -4.75 -7.42 7.14
CA ALA A 114 -4.56 -7.42 5.70
C ALA A 114 -3.08 -7.67 5.33
N TYR A 115 -2.15 -7.05 6.04
CA TYR A 115 -0.72 -7.25 5.84
C TYR A 115 -0.28 -8.68 6.15
N THR A 116 -0.74 -9.21 7.28
CA THR A 116 -0.37 -10.56 7.71
C THR A 116 -0.89 -11.62 6.73
N MET A 117 -2.10 -11.42 6.21
CA MET A 117 -2.67 -12.30 5.21
C MET A 117 -1.86 -12.29 3.90
N ILE A 118 -1.25 -11.15 3.58
CA ILE A 118 -0.40 -11.03 2.40
C ILE A 118 0.93 -11.74 2.60
N GLU A 119 1.52 -11.66 3.78
CA GLU A 119 2.81 -12.28 4.09
C GLU A 119 2.74 -13.81 4.16
N GLN A 120 1.58 -14.35 4.39
CA GLN A 120 1.39 -15.80 4.46
C GLN A 120 0.96 -16.36 3.11
#